data_1127b3c2f704234305f87ae64a187baf
#
_entry.id   1127b3c2f704234305f87ae64a187baf
#
_cell.length_a   1.000
_cell.length_b   1.000
_cell.length_c   1.000
_cell.angle_alpha   90.00
_cell.angle_beta   90.00
_cell.angle_gamma   90.00
#
_symmetry.space_group_name_H-M   'P 1'
#
loop_
_entity.id
_entity.type
_entity.pdbx_description
1 polymer ?
#
loop_
_entity_poly.entity_id
_entity_poly.type
_entity_poly.pdbx_seq_one_letter_code
_entity_poly.pdbx_strand_id
1 'polypeptide(L)'
;MNKLSKRLEVVASYIKDNSKIIDIGCDHGLLSIYLAKKYNNIKIIASDVNKNALGTAINNIKKENLEDKIETRLGNGLDIVNSDEIDTIVIAGMGANTIIGILKYNTDKLVNVKTIVIQSNTDLYFLRKNMIKLGYYIEDESLVEDSNIIYTVIKFSKGKKRYSYKKLYLGPILMSKDNDLFKKKCTKEIKTITMILSRIEKGHLLYKLKLKRNLRILKNRFTC
;
A
#
# COMPACT_ATOMS: atom_id res chain seq x y z
N MET A 1 -4.62 -22.76 11.68
CA MET A 1 -4.83 -21.61 10.75
C MET A 1 -4.02 -20.43 11.27
N ASN A 2 -2.96 -20.00 10.58
CA ASN A 2 -2.23 -18.80 10.98
C ASN A 2 -3.17 -17.59 10.82
N LYS A 3 -3.41 -16.86 11.90
CA LYS A 3 -4.23 -15.65 11.91
C LYS A 3 -3.57 -14.60 11.03
N LEU A 4 -4.34 -14.00 10.12
CA LEU A 4 -3.86 -12.88 9.31
C LEU A 4 -3.47 -11.72 10.23
N SER A 5 -2.37 -11.01 9.96
CA SER A 5 -2.01 -9.83 10.73
C SER A 5 -3.06 -8.73 10.55
N LYS A 6 -3.26 -7.89 11.58
CA LYS A 6 -4.23 -6.78 11.51
C LYS A 6 -4.01 -5.88 10.29
N ARG A 7 -2.75 -5.68 9.92
CA ARG A 7 -2.34 -4.93 8.74
C ARG A 7 -2.89 -5.56 7.45
N LEU A 8 -2.74 -6.86 7.27
CA LEU A 8 -3.22 -7.58 6.10
C LEU A 8 -4.75 -7.76 6.12
N GLU A 9 -5.40 -7.82 7.29
CA GLU A 9 -6.86 -7.79 7.41
C GLU A 9 -7.44 -6.49 6.84
N VAL A 10 -6.80 -5.34 7.10
CA VAL A 10 -7.21 -4.05 6.52
C VAL A 10 -6.96 -4.03 5.01
N VAL A 11 -5.85 -4.58 4.51
CA VAL A 11 -5.63 -4.73 3.06
C VAL A 11 -6.74 -5.56 2.44
N ALA A 12 -7.07 -6.71 3.04
CA ALA A 12 -8.13 -7.60 2.57
C ALA A 12 -9.52 -6.97 2.59
N SER A 13 -9.79 -6.02 3.51
CA SER A 13 -11.09 -5.34 3.60
C SER A 13 -11.41 -4.46 2.40
N TYR A 14 -10.39 -4.04 1.64
CA TYR A 14 -10.54 -3.24 0.42
C TYR A 14 -10.81 -4.06 -0.84
N ILE A 15 -10.70 -5.38 -0.75
CA ILE A 15 -10.93 -6.30 -1.86
C ILE A 15 -12.42 -6.69 -1.92
N LYS A 16 -12.93 -6.86 -3.13
CA LYS A 16 -14.30 -7.27 -3.41
C LYS A 16 -14.36 -8.66 -4.02
N ASP A 17 -15.50 -9.31 -3.91
CA ASP A 17 -15.77 -10.53 -4.67
C ASP A 17 -15.78 -10.25 -6.19
N ASN A 18 -15.61 -11.28 -7.01
CA ASN A 18 -15.45 -11.20 -8.47
C ASN A 18 -14.20 -10.42 -8.96
N SER A 19 -13.24 -10.10 -8.09
CA SER A 19 -11.98 -9.46 -8.49
C SER A 19 -11.01 -10.47 -9.09
N LYS A 20 -10.27 -10.03 -10.13
CA LYS A 20 -9.10 -10.73 -10.65
C LYS A 20 -7.86 -10.03 -10.10
N ILE A 21 -7.19 -10.65 -9.15
CA ILE A 21 -6.16 -10.03 -8.32
C ILE A 21 -4.78 -10.52 -8.68
N ILE A 22 -3.79 -9.63 -8.62
CA ILE A 22 -2.40 -10.01 -8.38
C ILE A 22 -1.96 -9.52 -7.00
N ASP A 23 -1.43 -10.44 -6.18
CA ASP A 23 -0.77 -10.19 -4.89
C ASP A 23 0.75 -10.21 -5.12
N ILE A 24 1.36 -9.02 -5.21
CA ILE A 24 2.77 -8.83 -5.55
C ILE A 24 3.62 -8.82 -4.27
N GLY A 25 4.57 -9.75 -4.17
CA GLY A 25 5.33 -10.02 -2.96
C GLY A 25 4.46 -10.75 -1.94
N CYS A 26 3.84 -11.86 -2.38
CA CYS A 26 2.88 -12.62 -1.59
C CYS A 26 3.50 -13.33 -0.38
N ASP A 27 4.84 -13.43 -0.30
CA ASP A 27 5.59 -14.07 0.77
C ASP A 27 5.08 -15.52 1.02
N HIS A 28 4.46 -15.78 2.13
CA HIS A 28 3.89 -17.09 2.49
C HIS A 28 2.47 -17.32 1.95
N GLY A 29 1.92 -16.41 1.14
CA GLY A 29 0.59 -16.51 0.51
C GLY A 29 -0.59 -16.30 1.47
N LEU A 30 -0.36 -15.78 2.68
CA LEU A 30 -1.39 -15.68 3.73
C LEU A 30 -2.56 -14.78 3.32
N LEU A 31 -2.30 -13.65 2.65
CA LEU A 31 -3.33 -12.74 2.16
C LEU A 31 -4.15 -13.40 1.06
N SER A 32 -3.48 -14.01 0.08
CA SER A 32 -4.12 -14.72 -1.04
C SER A 32 -5.02 -15.85 -0.54
N ILE A 33 -4.55 -16.69 0.41
CA ILE A 33 -5.33 -17.77 1.04
C ILE A 33 -6.56 -17.20 1.78
N TYR A 34 -6.38 -16.14 2.56
CA TYR A 34 -7.48 -15.50 3.27
C TYR A 34 -8.57 -15.01 2.32
N LEU A 35 -8.18 -14.34 1.22
CA LEU A 35 -9.11 -13.83 0.21
C LEU A 35 -9.84 -14.96 -0.51
N ALA A 36 -9.14 -16.02 -0.90
CA ALA A 36 -9.72 -17.18 -1.57
C ALA A 36 -10.73 -17.94 -0.70
N LYS A 37 -10.53 -17.96 0.63
CA LYS A 37 -11.50 -18.51 1.58
C LYS A 37 -12.69 -17.60 1.81
N LYS A 38 -12.47 -16.29 1.79
CA LYS A 38 -13.50 -15.30 2.08
C LYS A 38 -14.50 -15.13 0.92
N TYR A 39 -14.02 -15.28 -0.32
CA TYR A 39 -14.78 -15.00 -1.53
C TYR A 39 -14.92 -16.25 -2.41
N ASN A 40 -16.12 -16.44 -2.98
CA ASN A 40 -16.39 -17.60 -3.83
C ASN A 40 -15.86 -17.40 -5.26
N ASN A 41 -16.07 -16.20 -5.83
CA ASN A 41 -15.78 -15.91 -7.23
C ASN A 41 -14.54 -15.00 -7.37
N ILE A 42 -13.41 -15.41 -6.81
CA ILE A 42 -12.16 -14.66 -6.86
C ILE A 42 -11.10 -15.46 -7.62
N LYS A 43 -10.31 -14.78 -8.43
CA LYS A 43 -9.10 -15.33 -9.06
C LYS A 43 -7.89 -14.57 -8.59
N ILE A 44 -6.87 -15.26 -8.12
CA ILE A 44 -5.70 -14.66 -7.50
C ILE A 44 -4.44 -15.20 -8.16
N ILE A 45 -3.57 -14.29 -8.61
CA ILE A 45 -2.18 -14.58 -8.94
C ILE A 45 -1.34 -14.18 -7.74
N ALA A 46 -0.78 -15.14 -7.02
CA ALA A 46 0.16 -14.90 -5.93
C ALA A 46 1.59 -14.93 -6.49
N SER A 47 2.31 -13.81 -6.40
CA SER A 47 3.63 -13.69 -7.01
C SER A 47 4.70 -13.22 -6.04
N ASP A 48 5.90 -13.76 -6.22
CA ASP A 48 7.09 -13.32 -5.50
C ASP A 48 8.33 -13.46 -6.39
N VAL A 49 9.36 -12.64 -6.14
CA VAL A 49 10.68 -12.76 -6.77
C VAL A 49 11.54 -13.79 -6.05
N ASN A 50 11.23 -14.07 -4.79
CA ASN A 50 11.96 -15.01 -3.95
C ASN A 50 11.36 -16.43 -4.09
N LYS A 51 12.14 -17.34 -4.70
CA LYS A 51 11.73 -18.72 -4.93
C LYS A 51 11.37 -19.47 -3.62
N ASN A 52 12.06 -19.20 -2.51
CA ASN A 52 11.81 -19.88 -1.24
C ASN A 52 10.50 -19.39 -0.60
N ALA A 53 10.23 -18.07 -0.63
CA ALA A 53 8.98 -17.50 -0.16
C ALA A 53 7.80 -18.05 -0.98
N LEU A 54 7.91 -18.01 -2.30
CA LEU A 54 6.89 -18.59 -3.19
C LEU A 54 6.70 -20.09 -2.98
N GLY A 55 7.76 -20.86 -2.75
CA GLY A 55 7.68 -22.28 -2.41
C GLY A 55 6.88 -22.55 -1.13
N THR A 56 7.04 -21.67 -0.13
CA THR A 56 6.22 -21.72 1.10
C THR A 56 4.77 -21.40 0.81
N ALA A 57 4.50 -20.37 -0.02
CA ALA A 57 3.14 -20.04 -0.45
C ALA A 57 2.46 -21.22 -1.17
N ILE A 58 3.15 -21.86 -2.12
CA ILE A 58 2.65 -23.06 -2.84
C ILE A 58 2.23 -24.15 -1.85
N ASN A 59 3.11 -24.47 -0.88
CA ASN A 59 2.81 -25.48 0.12
C ASN A 59 1.60 -25.11 1.00
N ASN A 60 1.48 -23.83 1.37
CA ASN A 60 0.36 -23.35 2.17
C ASN A 60 -0.96 -23.41 1.39
N ILE A 61 -0.95 -23.01 0.10
CA ILE A 61 -2.11 -23.04 -0.80
C ILE A 61 -2.61 -24.48 -0.99
N LYS A 62 -1.69 -25.43 -1.24
CA LYS A 62 -2.01 -26.85 -1.37
C LYS A 62 -2.62 -27.44 -0.10
N LYS A 63 -2.07 -27.13 1.08
CA LYS A 63 -2.62 -27.57 2.37
C LYS A 63 -4.06 -27.12 2.60
N GLU A 64 -4.47 -26.03 1.97
CA GLU A 64 -5.80 -25.45 2.09
C GLU A 64 -6.72 -25.80 0.91
N ASN A 65 -6.23 -26.61 -0.07
CA ASN A 65 -6.93 -27.02 -1.30
C ASN A 65 -7.51 -25.81 -2.07
N LEU A 66 -6.66 -24.82 -2.36
CA LEU A 66 -7.06 -23.56 -3.01
C LEU A 66 -6.38 -23.31 -4.37
N GLU A 67 -5.80 -24.35 -4.99
CA GLU A 67 -5.09 -24.28 -6.27
C GLU A 67 -6.01 -23.91 -7.44
N ASP A 68 -7.30 -24.14 -7.31
CA ASP A 68 -8.33 -23.74 -8.28
C ASP A 68 -8.61 -22.22 -8.29
N LYS A 69 -8.34 -21.52 -7.18
CA LYS A 69 -8.53 -20.08 -7.02
C LYS A 69 -7.25 -19.26 -7.04
N ILE A 70 -6.11 -19.87 -6.67
CA ILE A 70 -4.82 -19.20 -6.51
C ILE A 70 -3.78 -19.83 -7.42
N GLU A 71 -3.37 -19.11 -8.44
CA GLU A 71 -2.21 -19.41 -9.27
C GLU A 71 -0.95 -18.78 -8.67
N THR A 72 0.18 -19.50 -8.65
CA THR A 72 1.45 -18.97 -8.15
C THR A 72 2.42 -18.73 -9.29
N ARG A 73 3.04 -17.54 -9.33
CA ARG A 73 4.00 -17.17 -10.38
C ARG A 73 5.29 -16.59 -9.78
N LEU A 74 6.43 -17.16 -10.16
CA LEU A 74 7.74 -16.59 -9.84
C LEU A 74 8.08 -15.48 -10.82
N GLY A 75 8.40 -14.28 -10.33
CA GLY A 75 8.84 -13.19 -11.18
C GLY A 75 8.73 -11.81 -10.56
N ASN A 76 9.06 -10.77 -11.32
CA ASN A 76 9.20 -9.41 -10.82
C ASN A 76 7.94 -8.59 -11.11
N GLY A 77 7.16 -8.35 -10.08
CA GLY A 77 6.03 -7.42 -10.12
C GLY A 77 4.99 -7.79 -11.18
N LEU A 78 4.78 -6.96 -12.18
CA LEU A 78 3.79 -7.13 -13.23
C LEU A 78 4.35 -7.76 -14.53
N ASP A 79 5.64 -8.07 -14.59
CA ASP A 79 6.27 -8.67 -15.78
C ASP A 79 5.65 -10.02 -16.15
N ILE A 80 5.03 -10.68 -15.18
CA ILE A 80 4.51 -12.05 -15.25
C ILE A 80 3.02 -12.17 -15.57
N VAL A 81 2.34 -11.04 -15.82
CA VAL A 81 0.90 -11.02 -16.13
C VAL A 81 0.63 -10.35 -17.47
N ASN A 82 -0.47 -10.71 -18.11
CA ASN A 82 -1.02 -9.99 -19.24
C ASN A 82 -2.02 -8.91 -18.78
N SER A 83 -2.26 -7.91 -19.62
CA SER A 83 -3.07 -6.75 -19.28
C SER A 83 -4.56 -7.04 -19.04
N ASP A 84 -5.06 -8.19 -19.50
CA ASP A 84 -6.45 -8.65 -19.39
C ASP A 84 -6.67 -9.66 -18.25
N GLU A 85 -5.59 -10.15 -17.64
CA GLU A 85 -5.68 -11.14 -16.57
C GLU A 85 -6.13 -10.56 -15.23
N ILE A 86 -5.88 -9.27 -14.99
CA ILE A 86 -6.09 -8.63 -13.68
C ILE A 86 -6.90 -7.34 -13.78
N ASP A 87 -7.71 -7.06 -12.76
CA ASP A 87 -8.39 -5.78 -12.55
C ASP A 87 -8.01 -5.10 -11.23
N THR A 88 -7.35 -5.84 -10.36
CA THR A 88 -6.97 -5.41 -9.02
C THR A 88 -5.52 -5.79 -8.69
N ILE A 89 -4.74 -4.83 -8.23
CA ILE A 89 -3.36 -5.04 -7.76
C ILE A 89 -3.31 -4.86 -6.25
N VAL A 90 -2.62 -5.76 -5.57
CA VAL A 90 -2.30 -5.65 -4.14
C VAL A 90 -0.79 -5.66 -3.96
N ILE A 91 -0.26 -4.68 -3.23
CA ILE A 91 1.16 -4.62 -2.86
C ILE A 91 1.26 -4.21 -1.39
N ALA A 92 1.72 -5.10 -0.53
CA ALA A 92 1.85 -4.83 0.90
C ALA A 92 3.27 -5.13 1.41
N GLY A 93 3.79 -4.26 2.30
CA GLY A 93 5.09 -4.48 2.95
C GLY A 93 6.30 -3.97 2.18
N MET A 94 6.12 -3.30 1.05
CA MET A 94 7.23 -2.76 0.25
C MET A 94 7.47 -1.26 0.49
N GLY A 95 8.65 -0.76 0.09
CA GLY A 95 8.94 0.68 0.06
C GLY A 95 8.26 1.39 -1.11
N ALA A 96 7.93 2.68 -0.94
CA ALA A 96 7.25 3.47 -1.97
C ALA A 96 8.00 3.53 -3.31
N ASN A 97 9.33 3.58 -3.29
CA ASN A 97 10.14 3.59 -4.52
C ASN A 97 10.00 2.28 -5.30
N THR A 98 10.07 1.13 -4.62
CA THR A 98 9.89 -0.20 -5.22
C THR A 98 8.50 -0.32 -5.83
N ILE A 99 7.45 0.03 -5.07
CA ILE A 99 6.05 -0.01 -5.54
C ILE A 99 5.88 0.82 -6.81
N ILE A 100 6.35 2.07 -6.77
CA ILE A 100 6.23 2.98 -7.92
C ILE A 100 7.10 2.51 -9.10
N GLY A 101 8.25 1.90 -8.85
CA GLY A 101 9.07 1.25 -9.87
C GLY A 101 8.27 0.17 -10.61
N ILE A 102 7.72 -0.80 -9.89
CA ILE A 102 6.90 -1.89 -10.44
C ILE A 102 5.77 -1.33 -11.34
N LEU A 103 5.01 -0.34 -10.85
CA LEU A 103 3.87 0.20 -11.57
C LEU A 103 4.26 1.05 -12.78
N LYS A 104 5.36 1.82 -12.71
CA LYS A 104 5.82 2.68 -13.81
C LYS A 104 6.43 1.92 -14.97
N TYR A 105 7.16 0.85 -14.70
CA TYR A 105 7.77 0.03 -15.75
C TYR A 105 6.74 -0.80 -16.52
N ASN A 106 5.53 -0.96 -15.98
CA ASN A 106 4.48 -1.83 -16.50
C ASN A 106 3.16 -1.06 -16.73
N THR A 107 3.22 0.16 -17.26
CA THR A 107 2.02 0.99 -17.48
C THR A 107 1.04 0.38 -18.49
N ASP A 108 1.50 -0.41 -19.44
CA ASP A 108 0.71 -1.20 -20.37
C ASP A 108 -0.17 -2.23 -19.65
N LYS A 109 0.31 -2.82 -18.55
CA LYS A 109 -0.45 -3.76 -17.73
C LYS A 109 -1.53 -3.08 -16.88
N LEU A 110 -1.45 -1.75 -16.70
CA LEU A 110 -2.42 -0.98 -15.92
C LEU A 110 -3.69 -0.61 -16.70
N VAL A 111 -3.79 -0.94 -17.97
CA VAL A 111 -4.91 -0.52 -18.84
C VAL A 111 -6.26 -0.97 -18.26
N ASN A 112 -6.39 -2.21 -17.84
CA ASN A 112 -7.62 -2.81 -17.29
C ASN A 112 -7.69 -2.79 -15.77
N VAL A 113 -6.63 -2.32 -15.08
CA VAL A 113 -6.60 -2.27 -13.61
C VAL A 113 -7.45 -1.12 -13.10
N LYS A 114 -8.52 -1.46 -12.39
CA LYS A 114 -9.49 -0.53 -11.80
C LYS A 114 -9.11 -0.11 -10.39
N THR A 115 -8.53 -1.04 -9.61
CA THR A 115 -8.23 -0.87 -8.19
C THR A 115 -6.80 -1.25 -7.88
N ILE A 116 -6.13 -0.45 -7.05
CA ILE A 116 -4.80 -0.77 -6.52
C ILE A 116 -4.83 -0.54 -5.01
N VAL A 117 -4.57 -1.59 -4.23
CA VAL A 117 -4.50 -1.53 -2.77
C VAL A 117 -3.03 -1.62 -2.35
N ILE A 118 -2.56 -0.60 -1.67
CA ILE A 118 -1.16 -0.49 -1.29
C ILE A 118 -1.01 -0.28 0.21
N GLN A 119 -0.12 -1.04 0.83
CA GLN A 119 0.47 -0.70 2.11
C GLN A 119 1.97 -0.50 1.92
N SER A 120 2.42 0.74 2.06
CA SER A 120 3.83 1.09 1.94
C SER A 120 4.48 1.32 3.30
N ASN A 121 5.72 0.85 3.45
CA ASN A 121 6.53 1.05 4.65
C ASN A 121 7.22 2.43 4.69
N THR A 122 7.29 3.14 3.57
CA THR A 122 8.03 4.41 3.44
C THR A 122 7.24 5.45 2.65
N ASP A 123 7.68 6.69 2.69
CA ASP A 123 7.27 7.89 1.93
C ASP A 123 5.87 7.87 1.25
N LEU A 124 4.84 7.98 2.07
CA LEU A 124 3.45 8.01 1.59
C LEU A 124 3.14 9.24 0.71
N TYR A 125 3.85 10.37 0.91
CA TYR A 125 3.70 11.53 0.03
C TYR A 125 4.18 11.21 -1.39
N PHE A 126 5.36 10.61 -1.50
CA PHE A 126 5.91 10.18 -2.79
C PHE A 126 5.01 9.16 -3.48
N LEU A 127 4.52 8.17 -2.72
CA LEU A 127 3.58 7.17 -3.21
C LEU A 127 2.33 7.83 -3.80
N ARG A 128 1.59 8.61 -2.99
CA ARG A 128 0.34 9.27 -3.41
C ARG A 128 0.55 10.14 -4.64
N LYS A 129 1.61 10.98 -4.63
CA LYS A 129 1.94 11.87 -5.75
C LYS A 129 2.17 11.12 -7.06
N ASN A 130 2.86 9.98 -7.03
CA ASN A 130 3.14 9.21 -8.23
C ASN A 130 1.93 8.38 -8.69
N MET A 131 1.09 7.87 -7.79
CA MET A 131 -0.16 7.20 -8.14
C MET A 131 -1.13 8.13 -8.89
N ILE A 132 -1.21 9.42 -8.47
CA ILE A 132 -2.00 10.42 -9.20
C ILE A 132 -1.46 10.62 -10.62
N LYS A 133 -0.13 10.63 -10.81
CA LYS A 133 0.50 10.74 -12.14
C LYS A 133 0.23 9.51 -13.03
N LEU A 134 0.07 8.34 -12.42
CA LEU A 134 -0.30 7.10 -13.11
C LEU A 134 -1.80 7.02 -13.45
N GLY A 135 -2.58 8.05 -13.11
CA GLY A 135 -4.01 8.10 -13.45
C GLY A 135 -4.93 7.44 -12.43
N TYR A 136 -4.48 7.32 -11.18
CA TYR A 136 -5.27 6.80 -10.07
C TYR A 136 -5.51 7.87 -9.02
N TYR A 137 -6.72 7.92 -8.45
CA TYR A 137 -7.03 8.79 -7.32
C TYR A 137 -7.14 7.99 -6.01
N ILE A 138 -6.98 8.68 -4.90
CA ILE A 138 -7.16 8.10 -3.57
C ILE A 138 -8.66 7.94 -3.33
N GLU A 139 -9.15 6.71 -3.29
CA GLU A 139 -10.54 6.37 -3.02
C GLU A 139 -10.80 6.28 -1.52
N ASP A 140 -9.96 5.54 -0.80
CA ASP A 140 -10.02 5.43 0.66
C ASP A 140 -8.62 5.22 1.27
N GLU A 141 -8.54 5.48 2.58
CA GLU A 141 -7.34 5.31 3.39
C GLU A 141 -7.71 4.85 4.78
N SER A 142 -6.96 3.90 5.32
CA SER A 142 -7.11 3.42 6.69
C SER A 142 -5.78 3.38 7.43
N LEU A 143 -5.85 3.60 8.73
CA LEU A 143 -4.75 3.35 9.65
C LEU A 143 -5.03 2.09 10.45
N VAL A 144 -3.99 1.34 10.71
CA VAL A 144 -4.02 0.16 11.56
C VAL A 144 -2.76 0.10 12.41
N GLU A 145 -2.93 -0.18 13.70
CA GLU A 145 -1.80 -0.46 14.58
C GLU A 145 -1.61 -1.97 14.69
N ASP A 146 -0.44 -2.43 14.27
CA ASP A 146 -0.02 -3.81 14.34
C ASP A 146 1.40 -3.87 14.88
N SER A 147 1.62 -4.66 15.96
CA SER A 147 2.93 -4.77 16.63
C SER A 147 3.57 -3.42 16.99
N ASN A 148 2.78 -2.47 17.53
CA ASN A 148 3.17 -1.11 17.91
C ASN A 148 3.62 -0.19 16.75
N ILE A 149 3.39 -0.61 15.49
CA ILE A 149 3.63 0.18 14.29
C ILE A 149 2.30 0.61 13.69
N ILE A 150 2.17 1.90 13.37
CA ILE A 150 0.99 2.43 12.69
C ILE A 150 1.22 2.38 11.18
N TYR A 151 0.53 1.47 10.54
CA TYR A 151 0.55 1.31 9.08
C TYR A 151 -0.56 2.13 8.43
N THR A 152 -0.31 2.54 7.20
CA THR A 152 -1.32 3.18 6.35
C THR A 152 -1.59 2.28 5.16
N VAL A 153 -2.84 1.91 4.98
CA VAL A 153 -3.33 1.20 3.79
C VAL A 153 -4.10 2.19 2.94
N ILE A 154 -3.83 2.22 1.64
CA ILE A 154 -4.45 3.15 0.70
C ILE A 154 -5.09 2.34 -0.43
N LYS A 155 -6.36 2.59 -0.68
CA LYS A 155 -7.06 2.14 -1.87
C LYS A 155 -7.06 3.23 -2.92
N PHE A 156 -6.53 2.91 -4.08
CA PHE A 156 -6.55 3.76 -5.26
C PHE A 156 -7.52 3.21 -6.29
N SER A 157 -8.26 4.09 -6.95
CA SER A 157 -9.12 3.76 -8.08
C SER A 157 -8.74 4.53 -9.32
N LYS A 158 -8.95 3.93 -10.49
CA LYS A 158 -8.65 4.54 -11.78
C LYS A 158 -9.47 5.80 -11.97
N GLY A 159 -8.82 6.88 -12.37
CA GLY A 159 -9.45 8.18 -12.57
C GLY A 159 -8.56 9.34 -12.13
N LYS A 160 -9.09 10.56 -12.27
CA LYS A 160 -8.32 11.80 -12.02
C LYS A 160 -8.97 12.61 -10.89
N LYS A 161 -8.18 12.95 -9.87
CA LYS A 161 -8.51 13.95 -8.84
C LYS A 161 -7.29 14.82 -8.57
N ARG A 162 -7.51 16.08 -8.25
CA ARG A 162 -6.43 17.00 -7.86
C ARG A 162 -6.33 17.10 -6.35
N TYR A 163 -5.11 17.14 -5.85
CA TYR A 163 -4.84 17.22 -4.42
C TYR A 163 -3.77 18.29 -4.16
N SER A 164 -3.98 19.08 -3.10
CA SER A 164 -2.94 19.97 -2.59
C SER A 164 -1.79 19.18 -1.95
N TYR A 165 -0.64 19.83 -1.78
CA TYR A 165 0.49 19.25 -1.08
C TYR A 165 0.10 18.71 0.31
N LYS A 166 -0.67 19.49 1.09
CA LYS A 166 -1.16 19.12 2.42
C LYS A 166 -1.97 17.81 2.38
N LYS A 167 -2.89 17.69 1.41
CA LYS A 167 -3.70 16.47 1.22
C LYS A 167 -2.85 15.26 0.85
N LEU A 168 -1.87 15.40 -0.05
CA LEU A 168 -0.98 14.30 -0.40
C LEU A 168 -0.06 13.89 0.76
N TYR A 169 0.37 14.84 1.58
CA TYR A 169 1.25 14.60 2.72
C TYR A 169 0.52 13.88 3.85
N LEU A 170 -0.60 14.39 4.30
CA LEU A 170 -1.34 13.86 5.43
C LEU A 170 -2.26 12.68 5.08
N GLY A 171 -2.74 12.61 3.84
CA GLY A 171 -3.80 11.71 3.38
C GLY A 171 -5.16 12.41 3.36
N PRO A 172 -5.78 12.60 2.17
CA PRO A 172 -7.01 13.35 2.05
C PRO A 172 -8.18 12.73 2.83
N ILE A 173 -8.23 11.41 2.90
CA ILE A 173 -9.29 10.69 3.61
C ILE A 173 -8.99 10.60 5.11
N LEU A 174 -7.72 10.38 5.49
CA LEU A 174 -7.30 10.36 6.90
C LEU A 174 -7.56 11.70 7.59
N MET A 175 -7.41 12.80 6.86
CA MET A 175 -7.67 14.16 7.38
C MET A 175 -9.16 14.40 7.69
N SER A 176 -10.08 13.74 7.01
CA SER A 176 -11.53 13.93 7.19
C SER A 176 -12.11 13.06 8.31
N LYS A 177 -11.37 12.04 8.76
CA LYS A 177 -11.79 11.14 9.83
C LYS A 177 -11.20 11.64 11.16
N ASP A 178 -12.03 11.79 12.19
CA ASP A 178 -11.52 11.96 13.56
C ASP A 178 -11.06 10.58 14.06
N ASN A 179 -9.74 10.43 14.19
CA ASN A 179 -9.12 9.13 14.43
C ASN A 179 -7.91 9.29 15.34
N ASP A 180 -7.96 8.64 16.50
CA ASP A 180 -6.87 8.70 17.50
C ASP A 180 -5.55 8.13 16.97
N LEU A 181 -5.59 7.10 16.11
CA LEU A 181 -4.38 6.61 15.44
C LEU A 181 -3.76 7.66 14.52
N PHE A 182 -4.60 8.49 13.88
CA PHE A 182 -4.09 9.59 13.06
C PHE A 182 -3.41 10.66 13.92
N LYS A 183 -4.03 11.03 15.06
CA LYS A 183 -3.43 11.95 16.04
C LYS A 183 -2.10 11.39 16.56
N LYS A 184 -2.08 10.10 16.96
CA LYS A 184 -0.88 9.38 17.43
C LYS A 184 0.24 9.38 16.38
N LYS A 185 -0.10 9.08 15.12
CA LYS A 185 0.84 9.10 13.99
C LYS A 185 1.43 10.49 13.77
N CYS A 186 0.61 11.53 13.70
CA CYS A 186 1.06 12.90 13.50
C CYS A 186 1.94 13.38 14.65
N THR A 187 1.59 13.07 15.90
CA THR A 187 2.39 13.42 17.08
C THR A 187 3.78 12.75 17.04
N LYS A 188 3.83 11.47 16.66
CA LYS A 188 5.11 10.77 16.47
C LYS A 188 5.96 11.43 15.38
N GLU A 189 5.34 11.82 14.27
CA GLU A 189 6.02 12.48 13.15
C GLU A 189 6.51 13.88 13.53
N ILE A 190 5.73 14.66 14.28
CA ILE A 190 6.17 15.96 14.84
C ILE A 190 7.44 15.79 15.68
N LYS A 191 7.44 14.83 16.62
CA LYS A 191 8.63 14.54 17.46
C LYS A 191 9.84 14.20 16.60
N THR A 192 9.68 13.31 15.61
CA THR A 192 10.76 12.90 14.69
C THR A 192 11.31 14.09 13.91
N ILE A 193 10.44 14.91 13.28
CA ILE A 193 10.88 16.06 12.50
C ILE A 193 11.59 17.09 13.39
N THR A 194 11.08 17.36 14.59
CA THR A 194 11.69 18.29 15.54
C THR A 194 13.10 17.82 15.94
N MET A 195 13.25 16.53 16.22
CA MET A 195 14.55 15.93 16.54
C MET A 195 15.53 16.04 15.35
N ILE A 196 15.08 15.75 14.12
CA ILE A 196 15.94 15.89 12.93
C ILE A 196 16.35 17.35 12.74
N LEU A 197 15.42 18.30 12.88
CA LEU A 197 15.70 19.73 12.72
C LEU A 197 16.72 20.27 13.75
N SER A 198 16.78 19.69 14.97
CA SER A 198 17.76 20.08 16.00
C SER A 198 19.18 19.56 15.73
N ARG A 199 19.31 18.52 14.89
CA ARG A 199 20.58 17.85 14.62
C ARG A 199 21.15 18.11 13.23
N ILE A 200 20.31 18.69 12.31
CA ILE A 200 20.70 18.85 10.91
C ILE A 200 21.72 19.99 10.75
N GLU A 201 22.83 19.71 10.08
CA GLU A 201 23.87 20.67 9.79
C GLU A 201 23.47 21.74 8.78
N LYS A 202 24.29 22.82 8.67
CA LYS A 202 23.96 24.00 7.84
C LYS A 202 23.85 23.72 6.32
N GLY A 203 24.48 22.65 5.82
CA GLY A 203 24.55 22.34 4.37
C GLY A 203 23.26 21.82 3.71
N HIS A 204 22.21 21.49 4.45
CA HIS A 204 21.01 20.83 3.90
C HIS A 204 19.78 21.74 3.79
N LEU A 205 19.93 22.94 3.22
CA LEU A 205 18.90 23.99 3.21
C LEU A 205 17.56 23.53 2.65
N LEU A 206 17.50 22.93 1.46
CA LEU A 206 16.26 22.49 0.83
C LEU A 206 15.54 21.41 1.65
N TYR A 207 16.28 20.47 2.21
CA TYR A 207 15.72 19.44 3.09
C TYR A 207 15.16 20.06 4.37
N LYS A 208 15.88 21.00 4.99
CA LYS A 208 15.44 21.75 6.17
C LYS A 208 14.16 22.53 5.91
N LEU A 209 14.05 23.18 4.75
CA LEU A 209 12.83 23.90 4.34
C LEU A 209 11.64 22.94 4.17
N LYS A 210 11.87 21.77 3.54
CA LYS A 210 10.84 20.72 3.42
C LYS A 210 10.35 20.25 4.80
N LEU A 211 11.25 19.99 5.73
CA LEU A 211 10.92 19.55 7.08
C LEU A 211 10.15 20.64 7.86
N LYS A 212 10.57 21.90 7.79
CA LYS A 212 9.85 23.03 8.42
C LYS A 212 8.43 23.18 7.87
N ARG A 213 8.25 23.05 6.54
CA ARG A 213 6.91 23.06 5.92
C ARG A 213 6.05 21.92 6.44
N ASN A 214 6.58 20.71 6.49
CA ASN A 214 5.86 19.53 6.98
C ASN A 214 5.47 19.70 8.45
N LEU A 215 6.39 20.17 9.28
CA LEU A 215 6.12 20.45 10.69
C LEU A 215 5.00 21.48 10.88
N ARG A 216 4.99 22.56 10.08
CA ARG A 216 3.92 23.56 10.09
C ARG A 216 2.56 22.94 9.71
N ILE A 217 2.54 22.08 8.68
CA ILE A 217 1.32 21.39 8.24
C ILE A 217 0.76 20.48 9.35
N LEU A 218 1.63 19.73 10.04
CA LEU A 218 1.25 18.86 11.13
C LEU A 218 0.71 19.65 12.34
N LYS A 219 1.40 20.70 12.77
CA LYS A 219 0.98 21.53 13.89
C LYS A 219 -0.36 22.21 13.61
N ASN A 220 -0.54 22.82 12.46
CA ASN A 220 -1.79 23.49 12.07
C ASN A 220 -3.00 22.55 11.91
N ARG A 221 -2.83 21.23 12.00
CA ARG A 221 -3.94 20.27 11.97
C ARG A 221 -4.59 20.12 13.36
N PHE A 222 -3.87 20.42 14.43
CA PHE A 222 -4.29 20.21 15.81
C PHE A 222 -4.51 21.52 16.60
N THR A 223 -4.35 22.67 15.96
CA THR A 223 -4.53 24.01 16.56
C THR A 223 -5.88 24.65 16.22
N CYS A 224 -6.90 23.83 15.88
CA CYS A 224 -8.29 24.29 15.75
C CYS A 224 -9.16 23.62 16.78
#